data_b1d74e3738af806173ce8c9ca876511e
#
_entry.id   b1d74e3738af806173ce8c9ca876511e
#
_cell.length_a   1.000
_cell.length_b   1.000
_cell.length_c   1.000
_cell.angle_alpha   90.00
_cell.angle_beta   90.00
_cell.angle_gamma   90.00
#
_symmetry.space_group_name_H-M   'P 1'
#
loop_
_entity.id
_entity.type
_entity.pdbx_description
1 polymer ?
#
loop_
_entity_poly.entity_id
_entity_poly.type
_entity_poly.pdbx_seq_one_letter_code
_entity_poly.pdbx_strand_id
1 'polypeptide(L)'
;MEIDSSSLNSKLKEFFGFDSFKGDQERIIRNLLDGKDTFVLMPTGGGKSLCFQLPALVMPGTAIVISPLIALMKNQVDVIRGFVEEQNGVAHFLNSSLNRAQIQEVRADVLSGVTKLLYVAPESLTKEENVDLLREVKISFYAVDEAHCISEWGHDFRPEYRRIRDMVQMIGRAPIMALTATATPKVQNDIQKNLGIMDATVFKSSFNRPNLYYEVRDKVDPDKDIIRYIKQHPGKSGIIYCLSRKKVEEIAKLLEINGIRALPYHAGLDAKTRAENQDRFLMEDVEVIVATIAFGMGIDKPDVRFVIHYDIPKSIEGYYQETGRAGRDGENAECITFYSYKDIRKLEKFMQGKPVSEQEIGRQLLMDTVAYAESSMCRRRMLLNYFGEDYPKDNCGLCDNCLNPKATFDGRKEMCLVIRLVRSLPEHFKIEHLASVLAGQSTAMIKSYRHDTFPLFGSGAGHSLKFWCSVINQGLLLHLLEKEIETYGLIYVTRKGEDFLSSPYEIRLVEDKN
;
A
#
# COMPACT_ATOMS: atom_id res chain seq x y z
N MET A 1 -20.25 26.20 -4.98
CA MET A 1 -20.92 26.56 -3.71
C MET A 1 -19.85 27.10 -2.76
N GLU A 2 -19.84 28.41 -2.57
CA GLU A 2 -18.89 29.03 -1.63
C GLU A 2 -19.40 28.81 -0.20
N ILE A 3 -18.80 27.85 0.47
CA ILE A 3 -18.96 27.68 1.91
C ILE A 3 -17.73 28.31 2.56
N ASP A 4 -17.97 29.35 3.33
CA ASP A 4 -16.96 30.06 4.11
C ASP A 4 -16.26 29.09 5.11
N SER A 5 -14.99 29.36 5.45
CA SER A 5 -14.20 28.57 6.41
C SER A 5 -14.88 28.44 7.77
N SER A 6 -15.53 29.49 8.25
CA SER A 6 -16.27 29.47 9.51
C SER A 6 -17.46 28.52 9.45
N SER A 7 -18.13 28.42 8.30
CA SER A 7 -19.24 27.50 8.06
C SER A 7 -18.80 26.04 8.02
N LEU A 8 -17.67 25.74 7.38
CA LEU A 8 -17.11 24.37 7.37
C LEU A 8 -16.69 23.91 8.76
N ASN A 9 -16.00 24.76 9.52
CA ASN A 9 -15.63 24.44 10.90
C ASN A 9 -16.86 24.24 11.79
N SER A 10 -17.90 25.04 11.61
CA SER A 10 -19.17 24.89 12.31
C SER A 10 -19.81 23.53 12.00
N LYS A 11 -19.84 23.12 10.74
CA LYS A 11 -20.36 21.82 10.32
C LYS A 11 -19.51 20.66 10.83
N LEU A 12 -18.19 20.81 10.86
CA LEU A 12 -17.26 19.83 11.45
C LEU A 12 -17.59 19.61 12.93
N LYS A 13 -17.80 20.69 13.69
CA LYS A 13 -18.19 20.64 15.10
C LYS A 13 -19.55 20.01 15.29
N GLU A 14 -20.53 20.43 14.49
CA GLU A 14 -21.93 19.95 14.56
C GLU A 14 -22.03 18.44 14.33
N PHE A 15 -21.40 17.92 13.27
CA PHE A 15 -21.53 16.51 12.88
C PHE A 15 -20.51 15.58 13.53
N PHE A 16 -19.28 16.03 13.74
CA PHE A 16 -18.18 15.17 14.18
C PHE A 16 -17.60 15.56 15.56
N GLY A 17 -17.99 16.70 16.10
CA GLY A 17 -17.51 17.16 17.40
C GLY A 17 -16.07 17.67 17.42
N PHE A 18 -15.44 17.83 16.27
CA PHE A 18 -14.07 18.33 16.15
C PHE A 18 -14.04 19.85 16.02
N ASP A 19 -13.06 20.48 16.66
CA ASP A 19 -12.89 21.95 16.63
C ASP A 19 -12.13 22.42 15.39
N SER A 20 -11.27 21.57 14.82
CA SER A 20 -10.44 21.91 13.66
C SER A 20 -10.15 20.69 12.78
N PHE A 21 -9.88 20.98 11.50
CA PHE A 21 -9.39 19.98 10.55
C PHE A 21 -7.94 19.59 10.82
N LYS A 22 -7.59 18.36 10.46
CA LYS A 22 -6.21 17.86 10.53
C LYS A 22 -5.58 17.86 9.14
N GLY A 23 -4.30 18.25 9.07
CA GLY A 23 -3.55 18.21 7.82
C GLY A 23 -4.27 18.89 6.66
N ASP A 24 -4.38 18.19 5.55
CA ASP A 24 -5.00 18.69 4.31
C ASP A 24 -6.52 18.49 4.22
N GLN A 25 -7.18 18.01 5.27
CA GLN A 25 -8.62 17.68 5.22
C GLN A 25 -9.48 18.84 4.69
N GLU A 26 -9.28 20.07 5.19
CA GLU A 26 -10.04 21.23 4.73
C GLU A 26 -9.80 21.53 3.25
N ARG A 27 -8.55 21.50 2.80
CA ARG A 27 -8.18 21.73 1.41
C ARG A 27 -8.79 20.68 0.47
N ILE A 28 -8.79 19.41 0.90
CA ILE A 28 -9.40 18.30 0.16
C ILE A 28 -10.90 18.53 0.00
N ILE A 29 -11.59 18.84 1.09
CA ILE A 29 -13.04 19.09 1.10
C ILE A 29 -13.38 20.29 0.20
N ARG A 30 -12.64 21.39 0.30
CA ARG A 30 -12.86 22.57 -0.54
C ARG A 30 -12.66 22.27 -2.02
N ASN A 31 -11.66 21.49 -2.37
CA ASN A 31 -11.42 21.10 -3.76
C ASN A 31 -12.63 20.33 -4.34
N LEU A 32 -13.20 19.44 -3.54
CA LEU A 32 -14.41 18.69 -3.92
C LEU A 32 -15.63 19.60 -4.02
N LEU A 33 -15.82 20.50 -3.06
CA LEU A 33 -16.93 21.47 -3.08
C LEU A 33 -16.87 22.41 -4.29
N ASP A 34 -15.67 22.69 -4.79
CA ASP A 34 -15.46 23.46 -6.03
C ASP A 34 -15.77 22.66 -7.30
N GLY A 35 -16.24 21.43 -7.17
CA GLY A 35 -16.61 20.56 -8.28
C GLY A 35 -15.44 19.90 -9.00
N LYS A 36 -14.26 19.86 -8.38
CA LYS A 36 -13.04 19.29 -8.97
C LYS A 36 -12.85 17.85 -8.54
N ASP A 37 -12.28 17.05 -9.45
CA ASP A 37 -11.83 15.71 -9.12
C ASP A 37 -10.63 15.77 -8.16
N THR A 38 -10.59 14.85 -7.21
CA THR A 38 -9.64 14.87 -6.10
C THR A 38 -9.01 13.50 -5.92
N PHE A 39 -7.70 13.46 -5.74
CA PHE A 39 -6.97 12.25 -5.37
C PHE A 39 -6.36 12.42 -3.98
N VAL A 40 -6.71 11.51 -3.06
CA VAL A 40 -6.29 11.56 -1.66
C VAL A 40 -5.43 10.36 -1.33
N LEU A 41 -4.17 10.61 -0.99
CA LEU A 41 -3.21 9.61 -0.56
C LEU A 41 -2.84 9.90 0.89
N MET A 42 -3.54 9.25 1.82
CA MET A 42 -3.38 9.43 3.26
C MET A 42 -3.27 8.08 3.97
N PRO A 43 -2.43 7.96 5.01
CA PRO A 43 -2.30 6.72 5.75
C PRO A 43 -3.60 6.34 6.46
N THR A 44 -3.76 5.06 6.79
CA THR A 44 -4.85 4.56 7.62
C THR A 44 -4.86 5.29 8.98
N GLY A 45 -6.04 5.72 9.42
CA GLY A 45 -6.17 6.52 10.64
C GLY A 45 -5.89 8.02 10.47
N GLY A 46 -5.56 8.47 9.25
CA GLY A 46 -5.32 9.89 8.94
C GLY A 46 -6.59 10.73 8.75
N GLY A 47 -7.78 10.16 8.95
CA GLY A 47 -9.06 10.85 8.78
C GLY A 47 -9.54 10.93 7.33
N LYS A 48 -9.22 9.94 6.50
CA LYS A 48 -9.68 9.88 5.09
C LYS A 48 -11.20 9.90 4.97
N SER A 49 -11.90 9.17 5.83
CA SER A 49 -13.37 9.07 5.78
C SER A 49 -14.05 10.42 5.97
N LEU A 50 -13.52 11.27 6.83
CA LEU A 50 -14.04 12.63 7.04
C LEU A 50 -14.03 13.45 5.74
N CYS A 51 -13.03 13.24 4.90
CA CYS A 51 -12.84 13.98 3.65
C CYS A 51 -14.02 13.80 2.67
N PHE A 52 -14.74 12.69 2.73
CA PHE A 52 -15.95 12.49 1.93
C PHE A 52 -17.25 12.51 2.77
N GLN A 53 -17.21 12.15 4.04
CA GLN A 53 -18.40 12.13 4.88
C GLN A 53 -18.95 13.54 5.12
N LEU A 54 -18.09 14.49 5.49
CA LEU A 54 -18.52 15.86 5.73
C LEU A 54 -19.09 16.54 4.47
N PRO A 55 -18.42 16.54 3.31
CA PRO A 55 -19.01 17.14 2.11
C PRO A 55 -20.30 16.44 1.68
N ALA A 56 -20.43 15.13 1.86
CA ALA A 56 -21.68 14.43 1.56
C ALA A 56 -22.87 14.97 2.37
N LEU A 57 -22.64 15.29 3.65
CA LEU A 57 -23.69 15.83 4.53
C LEU A 57 -24.08 17.28 4.19
N VAL A 58 -23.17 18.06 3.61
CA VAL A 58 -23.43 19.49 3.32
C VAL A 58 -23.80 19.77 1.87
N MET A 59 -23.44 18.90 0.92
CA MET A 59 -23.75 19.07 -0.49
C MET A 59 -25.18 18.63 -0.83
N PRO A 60 -25.86 19.29 -1.77
CA PRO A 60 -27.14 18.79 -2.27
C PRO A 60 -26.93 17.50 -3.07
N GLY A 61 -27.80 16.53 -2.87
CA GLY A 61 -27.77 15.22 -3.53
C GLY A 61 -27.24 14.12 -2.63
N THR A 62 -27.00 12.97 -3.25
CA THR A 62 -26.48 11.76 -2.59
C THR A 62 -25.07 11.47 -3.06
N ALA A 63 -24.11 11.32 -2.15
CA ALA A 63 -22.78 10.85 -2.44
C ALA A 63 -22.76 9.31 -2.52
N ILE A 64 -22.13 8.79 -3.57
CA ILE A 64 -21.93 7.35 -3.75
C ILE A 64 -20.52 6.99 -3.29
N VAL A 65 -20.42 6.18 -2.25
CA VAL A 65 -19.14 5.70 -1.73
C VAL A 65 -18.94 4.25 -2.16
N ILE A 66 -17.97 4.03 -3.03
CA ILE A 66 -17.64 2.69 -3.55
C ILE A 66 -16.52 2.12 -2.69
N SER A 67 -16.78 0.97 -2.07
CA SER A 67 -15.84 0.29 -1.18
C SER A 67 -15.89 -1.23 -1.38
N PRO A 68 -14.74 -1.93 -1.26
CA PRO A 68 -14.71 -3.38 -1.36
C PRO A 68 -15.04 -4.06 -0.02
N LEU A 69 -15.14 -3.29 1.05
CA LEU A 69 -15.18 -3.78 2.44
C LEU A 69 -16.61 -3.95 2.92
N ILE A 70 -17.31 -4.94 2.37
CA ILE A 70 -18.73 -5.25 2.68
C ILE A 70 -18.97 -5.36 4.18
N ALA A 71 -18.10 -6.06 4.89
CA ALA A 71 -18.22 -6.29 6.33
C ALA A 71 -18.14 -4.98 7.16
N LEU A 72 -17.47 -3.96 6.65
CA LEU A 72 -17.29 -2.68 7.35
C LEU A 72 -18.34 -1.63 6.98
N MET A 73 -19.08 -1.82 5.88
CA MET A 73 -20.07 -0.85 5.42
C MET A 73 -21.13 -0.57 6.47
N LYS A 74 -21.63 -1.62 7.11
CA LYS A 74 -22.65 -1.48 8.18
C LYS A 74 -22.12 -0.61 9.32
N ASN A 75 -20.90 -0.86 9.77
CA ASN A 75 -20.31 -0.09 10.85
C ASN A 75 -20.13 1.38 10.47
N GLN A 76 -19.69 1.66 9.25
CA GLN A 76 -19.55 3.03 8.74
C GLN A 76 -20.88 3.75 8.65
N VAL A 77 -21.92 3.06 8.18
CA VAL A 77 -23.29 3.60 8.12
C VAL A 77 -23.82 3.87 9.53
N ASP A 78 -23.63 2.94 10.46
CA ASP A 78 -24.08 3.09 11.85
C ASP A 78 -23.39 4.29 12.53
N VAL A 79 -22.11 4.51 12.26
CA VAL A 79 -21.38 5.70 12.76
C VAL A 79 -21.98 7.00 12.24
N ILE A 80 -22.28 7.08 10.94
CA ILE A 80 -22.91 8.28 10.35
C ILE A 80 -24.30 8.51 10.91
N ARG A 81 -25.11 7.48 11.06
CA ARG A 81 -26.43 7.56 11.68
C ARG A 81 -26.39 8.08 13.11
N GLY A 82 -25.31 7.73 13.84
CA GLY A 82 -25.08 8.22 15.20
C GLY A 82 -24.73 9.71 15.27
N PHE A 83 -24.19 10.30 14.22
CA PHE A 83 -23.88 11.73 14.16
C PHE A 83 -25.09 12.60 13.81
N VAL A 84 -26.07 12.04 13.12
CA VAL A 84 -27.28 12.76 12.68
C VAL A 84 -28.47 12.20 13.44
N GLU A 85 -28.72 12.76 14.62
CA GLU A 85 -29.88 12.42 15.42
C GLU A 85 -31.16 12.64 14.59
N GLU A 86 -32.10 11.70 14.60
CA GLU A 86 -33.43 11.77 13.97
C GLU A 86 -33.58 11.31 12.49
N GLN A 87 -32.48 11.00 11.75
CA GLN A 87 -32.60 10.55 10.35
C GLN A 87 -31.79 9.28 10.05
N ASN A 88 -32.32 8.11 10.39
CA ASN A 88 -31.67 6.83 10.06
C ASN A 88 -31.46 6.63 8.54
N GLY A 89 -32.30 7.26 7.71
CA GLY A 89 -32.19 7.21 6.26
C GLY A 89 -31.06 8.05 5.65
N VAL A 90 -30.32 8.83 6.47
CA VAL A 90 -29.23 9.71 6.01
C VAL A 90 -28.09 8.93 5.34
N ALA A 91 -27.85 7.71 5.78
CA ALA A 91 -26.85 6.80 5.22
C ALA A 91 -27.40 5.38 5.07
N HIS A 92 -27.08 4.76 3.97
CA HIS A 92 -27.41 3.38 3.65
C HIS A 92 -26.23 2.68 2.98
N PHE A 93 -26.33 1.35 2.86
CA PHE A 93 -25.42 0.56 2.05
C PHE A 93 -26.18 -0.39 1.13
N LEU A 94 -25.59 -0.70 -0.03
CA LEU A 94 -26.06 -1.71 -0.97
C LEU A 94 -24.95 -2.73 -1.21
N ASN A 95 -25.19 -3.96 -0.78
CA ASN A 95 -24.31 -5.09 -1.01
C ASN A 95 -25.10 -6.40 -0.98
N SER A 96 -24.41 -7.53 -1.18
CA SER A 96 -25.01 -8.86 -1.25
C SER A 96 -25.63 -9.35 0.06
N SER A 97 -25.39 -8.69 1.19
CA SER A 97 -25.91 -9.10 2.51
C SER A 97 -27.36 -8.67 2.78
N LEU A 98 -27.92 -7.77 1.96
CA LEU A 98 -29.26 -7.24 2.17
C LEU A 98 -30.36 -8.19 1.67
N ASN A 99 -31.44 -8.27 2.44
CA ASN A 99 -32.66 -8.93 2.02
C ASN A 99 -33.54 -7.97 1.18
N ARG A 100 -34.63 -8.50 0.60
CA ARG A 100 -35.51 -7.74 -0.29
C ARG A 100 -36.17 -6.54 0.40
N ALA A 101 -36.60 -6.69 1.64
CA ALA A 101 -37.24 -5.62 2.41
C ALA A 101 -36.24 -4.47 2.69
N GLN A 102 -35.01 -4.81 3.04
CA GLN A 102 -33.94 -3.82 3.26
C GLN A 102 -33.59 -3.08 1.98
N ILE A 103 -33.54 -3.75 0.83
CA ILE A 103 -33.31 -3.11 -0.47
C ILE A 103 -34.41 -2.11 -0.78
N GLN A 104 -35.67 -2.45 -0.53
CA GLN A 104 -36.81 -1.54 -0.77
C GLN A 104 -36.74 -0.30 0.12
N GLU A 105 -36.34 -0.43 1.37
CA GLU A 105 -36.15 0.70 2.27
C GLU A 105 -35.05 1.65 1.75
N VAL A 106 -33.91 1.10 1.34
CA VAL A 106 -32.82 1.89 0.74
C VAL A 106 -33.30 2.64 -0.49
N ARG A 107 -34.02 1.97 -1.40
CA ARG A 107 -34.54 2.59 -2.63
C ARG A 107 -35.49 3.75 -2.31
N ALA A 108 -36.41 3.57 -1.36
CA ALA A 108 -37.34 4.61 -0.97
C ALA A 108 -36.64 5.86 -0.42
N ASP A 109 -35.66 5.68 0.45
CA ASP A 109 -34.92 6.78 1.07
C ASP A 109 -33.99 7.50 0.06
N VAL A 110 -33.40 6.78 -0.86
CA VAL A 110 -32.56 7.36 -1.93
C VAL A 110 -33.43 8.18 -2.89
N LEU A 111 -34.57 7.64 -3.33
CA LEU A 111 -35.49 8.35 -4.24
C LEU A 111 -36.11 9.58 -3.60
N SER A 112 -36.41 9.55 -2.31
CA SER A 112 -36.98 10.70 -1.58
C SER A 112 -35.98 11.83 -1.32
N GLY A 113 -34.66 11.56 -1.51
CA GLY A 113 -33.60 12.53 -1.27
C GLY A 113 -33.15 12.64 0.19
N VAL A 114 -33.64 11.79 1.08
CA VAL A 114 -33.21 11.74 2.49
C VAL A 114 -31.79 11.24 2.62
N THR A 115 -31.38 10.29 1.77
CA THR A 115 -30.05 9.67 1.85
C THR A 115 -28.96 10.61 1.32
N LYS A 116 -27.99 10.92 2.15
CA LYS A 116 -26.80 11.73 1.82
C LYS A 116 -25.58 10.90 1.44
N LEU A 117 -25.45 9.72 2.03
CA LEU A 117 -24.36 8.76 1.76
C LEU A 117 -24.95 7.41 1.44
N LEU A 118 -24.57 6.88 0.29
CA LEU A 118 -24.88 5.51 -0.11
C LEU A 118 -23.57 4.75 -0.35
N TYR A 119 -23.26 3.82 0.54
CA TYR A 119 -22.11 2.89 0.38
C TYR A 119 -22.52 1.75 -0.54
N VAL A 120 -21.75 1.52 -1.58
CA VAL A 120 -22.05 0.49 -2.59
C VAL A 120 -20.82 -0.39 -2.82
N ALA A 121 -21.03 -1.71 -2.81
CA ALA A 121 -20.01 -2.63 -3.30
C ALA A 121 -19.88 -2.52 -4.82
N PRO A 122 -18.69 -2.69 -5.40
CA PRO A 122 -18.51 -2.59 -6.86
C PRO A 122 -19.44 -3.50 -7.67
N GLU A 123 -19.66 -4.73 -7.20
CA GLU A 123 -20.55 -5.72 -7.82
C GLU A 123 -22.02 -5.26 -7.81
N SER A 124 -22.43 -4.58 -6.75
CA SER A 124 -23.79 -4.03 -6.63
C SER A 124 -23.99 -2.81 -7.51
N LEU A 125 -22.95 -2.01 -7.69
CA LEU A 125 -23.00 -0.83 -8.57
C LEU A 125 -23.26 -1.21 -10.02
N THR A 126 -22.80 -2.38 -10.46
CA THR A 126 -22.94 -2.85 -11.84
C THR A 126 -24.31 -3.45 -12.16
N LYS A 127 -25.15 -3.71 -11.17
CA LYS A 127 -26.50 -4.24 -11.39
C LYS A 127 -27.38 -3.21 -12.06
N GLU A 128 -28.05 -3.62 -13.14
CA GLU A 128 -28.91 -2.74 -13.95
C GLU A 128 -29.95 -2.00 -13.12
N GLU A 129 -30.62 -2.69 -12.19
CA GLU A 129 -31.62 -2.11 -11.31
C GLU A 129 -31.06 -0.99 -10.41
N ASN A 130 -29.80 -1.11 -9.98
CA ASN A 130 -29.14 -0.07 -9.18
C ASN A 130 -28.68 1.11 -10.05
N VAL A 131 -28.20 0.85 -11.25
CA VAL A 131 -27.86 1.88 -12.24
C VAL A 131 -29.11 2.71 -12.57
N ASP A 132 -30.24 2.07 -12.84
CA ASP A 132 -31.51 2.73 -13.15
C ASP A 132 -32.00 3.59 -11.98
N LEU A 133 -31.90 3.08 -10.75
CA LEU A 133 -32.23 3.85 -9.55
C LEU A 133 -31.38 5.12 -9.44
N LEU A 134 -30.06 4.99 -9.60
CA LEU A 134 -29.13 6.10 -9.41
C LEU A 134 -29.20 7.15 -10.51
N ARG A 135 -29.68 6.79 -11.71
CA ARG A 135 -29.96 7.76 -12.78
C ARG A 135 -31.06 8.76 -12.42
N GLU A 136 -31.98 8.38 -11.57
CA GLU A 136 -33.11 9.23 -11.14
C GLU A 136 -32.76 10.15 -9.96
N VAL A 137 -31.55 10.02 -9.42
CA VAL A 137 -31.09 10.70 -8.21
C VAL A 137 -30.04 11.74 -8.56
N LYS A 138 -30.07 12.88 -7.88
CA LYS A 138 -28.96 13.84 -7.95
C LYS A 138 -27.75 13.27 -7.20
N ILE A 139 -26.68 12.99 -7.93
CA ILE A 139 -25.40 12.55 -7.35
C ILE A 139 -24.55 13.77 -7.02
N SER A 140 -24.17 13.91 -5.76
CA SER A 140 -23.28 15.00 -5.33
C SER A 140 -21.83 14.76 -5.76
N PHE A 141 -21.32 13.57 -5.55
CA PHE A 141 -20.01 13.10 -6.00
C PHE A 141 -19.90 11.58 -5.82
N TYR A 142 -18.84 11.02 -6.38
CA TYR A 142 -18.43 9.63 -6.16
C TYR A 142 -17.14 9.60 -5.33
N ALA A 143 -17.12 8.82 -4.26
CA ALA A 143 -15.91 8.52 -3.51
C ALA A 143 -15.51 7.08 -3.80
N VAL A 144 -14.33 6.88 -4.35
CA VAL A 144 -13.76 5.55 -4.62
C VAL A 144 -12.76 5.25 -3.51
N ASP A 145 -13.22 4.54 -2.49
CA ASP A 145 -12.37 4.13 -1.38
C ASP A 145 -11.55 2.89 -1.77
N GLU A 146 -10.39 2.73 -1.12
CA GLU A 146 -9.44 1.68 -1.50
C GLU A 146 -9.13 1.69 -3.01
N ALA A 147 -8.93 2.87 -3.58
CA ALA A 147 -8.80 3.06 -5.03
C ALA A 147 -7.64 2.28 -5.66
N HIS A 148 -6.64 1.88 -4.87
CA HIS A 148 -5.54 1.02 -5.32
C HIS A 148 -6.03 -0.32 -5.89
N CYS A 149 -7.25 -0.77 -5.53
CA CYS A 149 -7.85 -1.99 -6.06
C CYS A 149 -8.05 -1.97 -7.58
N ILE A 150 -8.00 -0.80 -8.22
CA ILE A 150 -8.14 -0.66 -9.68
C ILE A 150 -6.87 -1.07 -10.43
N SER A 151 -5.72 -1.12 -9.76
CA SER A 151 -4.43 -1.40 -10.37
C SER A 151 -3.99 -2.84 -10.16
N GLU A 152 -3.59 -3.50 -11.25
CA GLU A 152 -2.95 -4.83 -11.19
C GLU A 152 -1.60 -4.79 -10.45
N TRP A 153 -0.97 -3.62 -10.35
CA TRP A 153 0.27 -3.38 -9.62
C TRP A 153 0.06 -3.03 -8.15
N GLY A 154 -1.20 -2.87 -7.74
CA GLY A 154 -1.56 -2.72 -6.33
C GLY A 154 -1.51 -4.06 -5.60
N HIS A 155 -1.48 -4.01 -4.27
CA HIS A 155 -1.40 -5.21 -3.43
C HIS A 155 -2.73 -6.00 -3.32
N ASP A 156 -3.85 -5.41 -3.72
CA ASP A 156 -5.20 -6.01 -3.67
C ASP A 156 -5.99 -5.62 -4.92
N PHE A 157 -5.59 -6.16 -6.07
CA PHE A 157 -6.28 -5.91 -7.33
C PHE A 157 -7.66 -6.57 -7.35
N ARG A 158 -8.68 -5.78 -7.71
CA ARG A 158 -10.07 -6.25 -7.87
C ARG A 158 -10.60 -5.83 -9.23
N PRO A 159 -10.83 -6.77 -10.15
CA PRO A 159 -11.26 -6.47 -11.52
C PRO A 159 -12.53 -5.63 -11.62
N GLU A 160 -13.45 -5.74 -10.65
CA GLU A 160 -14.70 -4.99 -10.59
C GLU A 160 -14.48 -3.48 -10.56
N TYR A 161 -13.36 -3.02 -9.96
CA TYR A 161 -12.99 -1.61 -9.92
C TYR A 161 -12.76 -0.99 -11.30
N ARG A 162 -12.38 -1.81 -12.29
CA ARG A 162 -12.17 -1.36 -13.68
C ARG A 162 -13.46 -0.91 -14.36
N ARG A 163 -14.62 -1.30 -13.83
CA ARG A 163 -15.94 -0.93 -14.35
C ARG A 163 -16.49 0.38 -13.79
N ILE A 164 -15.88 0.93 -12.75
CA ILE A 164 -16.39 2.13 -12.06
C ILE A 164 -16.52 3.31 -13.02
N ARG A 165 -15.53 3.55 -13.86
CA ARG A 165 -15.57 4.65 -14.84
C ARG A 165 -16.79 4.58 -15.75
N ASP A 166 -17.07 3.39 -16.28
CA ASP A 166 -18.22 3.16 -17.17
C ASP A 166 -19.53 3.35 -16.41
N MET A 167 -19.61 2.88 -15.17
CA MET A 167 -20.78 3.07 -14.32
C MET A 167 -21.05 4.54 -14.02
N VAL A 168 -20.03 5.32 -13.72
CA VAL A 168 -20.13 6.77 -13.52
C VAL A 168 -20.68 7.46 -14.76
N GLN A 169 -20.22 7.07 -15.95
CA GLN A 169 -20.74 7.62 -17.22
C GLN A 169 -22.19 7.23 -17.45
N MET A 170 -22.59 6.00 -17.13
CA MET A 170 -23.96 5.51 -17.28
C MET A 170 -24.93 6.14 -16.30
N ILE A 171 -24.51 6.34 -15.05
CA ILE A 171 -25.33 6.94 -14.00
C ILE A 171 -25.44 8.45 -14.18
N GLY A 172 -24.33 9.12 -14.38
CA GLY A 172 -24.23 10.57 -14.55
C GLY A 172 -22.93 11.09 -13.96
N ARG A 173 -22.22 11.92 -14.71
CA ARG A 173 -20.93 12.50 -14.30
C ARG A 173 -21.10 13.43 -13.11
N ALA A 174 -20.34 13.24 -12.08
CA ALA A 174 -20.18 14.11 -10.93
C ALA A 174 -18.70 14.06 -10.50
N PRO A 175 -18.22 14.98 -9.63
CA PRO A 175 -16.84 14.91 -9.17
C PRO A 175 -16.49 13.55 -8.57
N ILE A 176 -15.27 13.09 -8.83
CA ILE A 176 -14.74 11.84 -8.30
C ILE A 176 -13.64 12.15 -7.30
N MET A 177 -13.75 11.58 -6.11
CA MET A 177 -12.69 11.55 -5.10
C MET A 177 -12.16 10.12 -4.99
N ALA A 178 -10.90 9.92 -5.38
CA ALA A 178 -10.22 8.66 -5.18
C ALA A 178 -9.39 8.71 -3.90
N LEU A 179 -9.50 7.68 -3.05
CA LEU A 179 -8.81 7.62 -1.76
C LEU A 179 -8.09 6.28 -1.61
N THR A 180 -6.86 6.35 -1.13
CA THR A 180 -6.11 5.16 -0.75
C THR A 180 -5.06 5.50 0.32
N ALA A 181 -4.70 4.50 1.12
CA ALA A 181 -3.62 4.63 2.09
C ALA A 181 -2.24 4.44 1.45
N THR A 182 -2.16 3.69 0.36
CA THR A 182 -0.91 3.37 -0.32
C THR A 182 -1.08 3.38 -1.83
N ALA A 183 -0.18 4.06 -2.51
CA ALA A 183 -0.03 3.96 -3.96
C ALA A 183 1.40 4.35 -4.36
N THR A 184 2.06 3.48 -5.13
CA THR A 184 3.28 3.84 -5.84
C THR A 184 2.95 4.84 -6.96
N PRO A 185 3.93 5.52 -7.57
CA PRO A 185 3.68 6.34 -8.75
C PRO A 185 2.96 5.58 -9.88
N LYS A 186 3.30 4.31 -10.09
CA LYS A 186 2.60 3.45 -11.06
C LYS A 186 1.14 3.23 -10.70
N VAL A 187 0.85 2.87 -9.46
CA VAL A 187 -0.52 2.65 -8.97
C VAL A 187 -1.33 3.93 -9.02
N GLN A 188 -0.75 5.06 -8.62
CA GLN A 188 -1.40 6.37 -8.72
C GLN A 188 -1.78 6.69 -10.18
N ASN A 189 -0.87 6.50 -11.11
CA ASN A 189 -1.13 6.72 -12.54
C ASN A 189 -2.28 5.81 -13.04
N ASP A 190 -2.28 4.54 -12.66
CA ASP A 190 -3.33 3.59 -13.01
C ASP A 190 -4.69 4.03 -12.45
N ILE A 191 -4.75 4.49 -11.21
CA ILE A 191 -5.98 4.99 -10.59
C ILE A 191 -6.54 6.17 -11.38
N GLN A 192 -5.72 7.18 -11.62
CA GLN A 192 -6.15 8.39 -12.34
C GLN A 192 -6.59 8.08 -13.78
N LYS A 193 -5.85 7.24 -14.47
CA LYS A 193 -6.15 6.85 -15.85
C LYS A 193 -7.44 6.02 -15.93
N ASN A 194 -7.59 5.02 -15.09
CA ASN A 194 -8.75 4.11 -15.14
C ASN A 194 -10.03 4.75 -14.62
N LEU A 195 -9.94 5.77 -13.77
CA LEU A 195 -11.11 6.55 -13.34
C LEU A 195 -11.39 7.77 -14.25
N GLY A 196 -10.49 8.08 -15.18
CA GLY A 196 -10.63 9.24 -16.05
C GLY A 196 -10.45 10.57 -15.33
N ILE A 197 -9.57 10.62 -14.34
CA ILE A 197 -9.31 11.80 -13.51
C ILE A 197 -7.83 12.23 -13.55
N MET A 198 -7.22 12.22 -14.74
CA MET A 198 -5.81 12.62 -14.90
C MET A 198 -5.54 14.05 -14.44
N ASP A 199 -6.53 14.93 -14.50
CA ASP A 199 -6.44 16.34 -14.08
C ASP A 199 -6.83 16.55 -12.61
N ALA A 200 -7.06 15.48 -11.84
CA ALA A 200 -7.42 15.59 -10.44
C ALA A 200 -6.34 16.29 -9.63
N THR A 201 -6.77 17.10 -8.67
CA THR A 201 -5.86 17.68 -7.67
C THR A 201 -5.41 16.56 -6.73
N VAL A 202 -4.10 16.39 -6.58
CA VAL A 202 -3.49 15.33 -5.78
C VAL A 202 -3.06 15.87 -4.43
N PHE A 203 -3.54 15.23 -3.37
CA PHE A 203 -3.13 15.49 -1.99
C PHE A 203 -2.41 14.28 -1.42
N LYS A 204 -1.14 14.44 -1.09
CA LYS A 204 -0.30 13.36 -0.54
C LYS A 204 0.15 13.70 0.86
N SER A 205 -0.10 12.80 1.80
CA SER A 205 0.57 12.81 3.10
C SER A 205 1.91 12.06 3.00
N SER A 206 2.85 12.36 3.89
CA SER A 206 4.10 11.62 3.97
C SER A 206 3.86 10.15 4.32
N PHE A 207 4.61 9.26 3.68
CA PHE A 207 4.67 7.84 4.03
C PHE A 207 5.59 7.57 5.22
N ASN A 208 6.34 8.58 5.68
CA ASN A 208 7.25 8.37 6.77
C ASN A 208 6.53 8.11 8.10
N ARG A 209 6.98 7.07 8.77
CA ARG A 209 6.56 6.69 10.12
C ARG A 209 7.79 6.77 11.03
N PRO A 210 8.14 7.98 11.52
CA PRO A 210 9.42 8.21 12.19
C PRO A 210 9.58 7.44 13.51
N ASN A 211 8.48 6.97 14.10
CA ASN A 211 8.46 6.18 15.32
C ASN A 211 8.68 4.68 15.11
N LEU A 212 8.75 4.21 13.85
CA LEU A 212 8.94 2.80 13.55
C LEU A 212 10.40 2.47 13.29
N TYR A 213 10.88 1.44 13.97
CA TYR A 213 12.17 0.80 13.71
C TYR A 213 11.99 -0.33 12.70
N TYR A 214 12.84 -0.39 11.67
CA TYR A 214 12.79 -1.44 10.65
C TYR A 214 14.05 -2.32 10.72
N GLU A 215 13.83 -3.62 10.71
CA GLU A 215 14.91 -4.61 10.73
C GLU A 215 14.56 -5.82 9.85
N VAL A 216 15.56 -6.34 9.15
CA VAL A 216 15.47 -7.62 8.43
C VAL A 216 16.52 -8.56 9.00
N ARG A 217 16.09 -9.72 9.46
CA ARG A 217 16.94 -10.77 10.04
C ARG A 217 17.02 -11.98 9.12
N ASP A 218 18.18 -12.64 9.13
CA ASP A 218 18.32 -13.93 8.49
C ASP A 218 17.41 -14.97 9.18
N LYS A 219 16.68 -15.73 8.38
CA LYS A 219 15.73 -16.74 8.88
C LYS A 219 16.46 -18.07 9.13
N VAL A 220 17.17 -18.16 10.25
CA VAL A 220 17.93 -19.35 10.66
C VAL A 220 17.11 -20.19 11.66
N ASP A 221 16.75 -19.60 12.79
CA ASP A 221 15.90 -20.21 13.81
C ASP A 221 14.84 -19.18 14.27
N PRO A 222 13.87 -18.85 13.39
CA PRO A 222 12.91 -17.78 13.66
C PRO A 222 12.05 -18.06 14.88
N ASP A 223 11.72 -19.31 15.16
CA ASP A 223 10.88 -19.68 16.30
C ASP A 223 11.52 -19.29 17.64
N LYS A 224 12.80 -19.61 17.83
CA LYS A 224 13.57 -19.19 19.01
C LYS A 224 13.73 -17.68 19.10
N ASP A 225 14.02 -17.04 17.97
CA ASP A 225 14.23 -15.60 17.93
C ASP A 225 12.96 -14.84 18.31
N ILE A 226 11.81 -15.28 17.82
CA ILE A 226 10.51 -14.69 18.15
C ILE A 226 10.18 -14.87 19.64
N ILE A 227 10.35 -16.06 20.18
CA ILE A 227 10.10 -16.34 21.61
C ILE A 227 11.01 -15.46 22.47
N ARG A 228 12.30 -15.39 22.16
CA ARG A 228 13.25 -14.55 22.86
C ARG A 228 12.87 -13.08 22.81
N TYR A 229 12.52 -12.60 21.62
CA TYR A 229 12.10 -11.21 21.41
C TYR A 229 10.89 -10.85 22.28
N ILE A 230 9.84 -11.67 22.26
CA ILE A 230 8.62 -11.40 23.02
C ILE A 230 8.89 -11.44 24.53
N LYS A 231 9.69 -12.38 25.00
CA LYS A 231 10.09 -12.48 26.42
C LYS A 231 10.93 -11.29 26.91
N GLN A 232 11.68 -10.66 26.01
CA GLN A 232 12.44 -9.43 26.30
C GLN A 232 11.54 -8.18 26.30
N HIS A 233 10.30 -8.29 25.81
CA HIS A 233 9.32 -7.21 25.75
C HIS A 233 8.02 -7.61 26.46
N PRO A 234 8.07 -7.91 27.77
CA PRO A 234 6.91 -8.44 28.49
C PRO A 234 5.76 -7.42 28.50
N GLY A 235 4.55 -7.93 28.34
CA GLY A 235 3.32 -7.10 28.37
C GLY A 235 3.11 -6.22 27.16
N LYS A 236 3.92 -6.36 26.10
CA LYS A 236 3.77 -5.59 24.86
C LYS A 236 2.87 -6.31 23.86
N SER A 237 1.95 -5.56 23.26
CA SER A 237 1.09 -6.08 22.18
C SER A 237 1.85 -6.17 20.86
N GLY A 238 1.62 -7.25 20.12
CA GLY A 238 2.25 -7.45 18.83
C GLY A 238 1.46 -8.32 17.87
N ILE A 239 1.82 -8.21 16.60
CA ILE A 239 1.24 -8.99 15.50
C ILE A 239 2.36 -9.76 14.83
N ILE A 240 2.13 -11.05 14.58
CA ILE A 240 3.05 -11.90 13.80
C ILE A 240 2.33 -12.34 12.54
N TYR A 241 2.90 -12.03 11.38
CA TYR A 241 2.38 -12.42 10.08
C TYR A 241 3.09 -13.66 9.56
N CYS A 242 2.31 -14.66 9.16
CA CYS A 242 2.78 -15.87 8.50
C CYS A 242 2.09 -16.04 7.14
N LEU A 243 2.75 -16.72 6.21
CA LEU A 243 2.24 -16.93 4.86
C LEU A 243 1.08 -17.94 4.82
N SER A 244 1.17 -19.02 5.61
CA SER A 244 0.18 -20.11 5.58
C SER A 244 -0.64 -20.19 6.86
N ARG A 245 -1.89 -20.64 6.72
CA ARG A 245 -2.80 -20.91 7.84
C ARG A 245 -2.21 -21.92 8.82
N LYS A 246 -1.57 -22.97 8.28
CA LYS A 246 -0.91 -23.99 9.09
C LYS A 246 0.20 -23.38 9.97
N LYS A 247 1.04 -22.53 9.41
CA LYS A 247 2.11 -21.88 10.16
C LYS A 247 1.57 -20.93 11.23
N VAL A 248 0.47 -20.23 10.96
CA VAL A 248 -0.24 -19.40 11.95
C VAL A 248 -0.64 -20.23 13.17
N GLU A 249 -1.28 -21.37 12.96
CA GLU A 249 -1.69 -22.29 14.04
C GLU A 249 -0.46 -22.83 14.81
N GLU A 250 0.59 -23.24 14.10
CA GLU A 250 1.81 -23.76 14.71
C GLU A 250 2.50 -22.72 15.60
N ILE A 251 2.64 -21.49 15.14
CA ILE A 251 3.31 -20.42 15.89
C ILE A 251 2.46 -19.97 17.07
N ALA A 252 1.14 -19.83 16.91
CA ALA A 252 0.25 -19.48 18.02
C ALA A 252 0.35 -20.51 19.15
N LYS A 253 0.34 -21.80 18.81
CA LYS A 253 0.49 -22.88 19.77
C LYS A 253 1.87 -22.89 20.43
N LEU A 254 2.92 -22.69 19.66
CA LEU A 254 4.29 -22.60 20.17
C LEU A 254 4.45 -21.49 21.20
N LEU A 255 3.87 -20.33 20.94
CA LEU A 255 3.89 -19.20 21.88
C LEU A 255 3.13 -19.52 23.16
N GLU A 256 1.96 -20.13 23.06
CA GLU A 256 1.16 -20.55 24.21
C GLU A 256 1.93 -21.55 25.09
N ILE A 257 2.57 -22.54 24.49
CA ILE A 257 3.42 -23.53 25.21
C ILE A 257 4.56 -22.83 25.97
N ASN A 258 5.07 -21.72 25.43
CA ASN A 258 6.12 -20.94 26.06
C ASN A 258 5.64 -19.84 27.02
N GLY A 259 4.37 -19.88 27.41
CA GLY A 259 3.79 -18.97 28.38
C GLY A 259 3.42 -17.59 27.82
N ILE A 260 3.33 -17.45 26.51
CA ILE A 260 2.93 -16.21 25.84
C ILE A 260 1.47 -16.36 25.40
N ARG A 261 0.62 -15.45 25.85
CA ARG A 261 -0.80 -15.44 25.45
C ARG A 261 -0.91 -15.00 24.00
N ALA A 262 -1.22 -15.93 23.11
CA ALA A 262 -1.32 -15.72 21.68
C ALA A 262 -2.54 -16.45 21.09
N LEU A 263 -3.17 -15.84 20.08
CA LEU A 263 -4.29 -16.44 19.34
C LEU A 263 -4.04 -16.40 17.85
N PRO A 264 -4.53 -17.41 17.10
CA PRO A 264 -4.45 -17.41 15.65
C PRO A 264 -5.57 -16.57 15.02
N TYR A 265 -5.30 -16.05 13.81
CA TYR A 265 -6.29 -15.38 12.98
C TYR A 265 -6.03 -15.67 11.50
N HIS A 266 -6.94 -16.37 10.85
CA HIS A 266 -6.88 -16.65 9.41
C HIS A 266 -8.26 -17.00 8.84
N ALA A 267 -8.39 -16.97 7.53
CA ALA A 267 -9.67 -17.17 6.85
C ALA A 267 -10.27 -18.59 7.00
N GLY A 268 -9.48 -19.57 7.45
CA GLY A 268 -9.96 -20.93 7.73
C GLY A 268 -10.71 -21.08 9.04
N LEU A 269 -10.62 -20.09 9.94
CA LEU A 269 -11.43 -20.03 11.15
C LEU A 269 -12.84 -19.56 10.80
N ASP A 270 -13.86 -20.04 11.56
CA ASP A 270 -15.20 -19.53 11.41
C ASP A 270 -15.30 -18.04 11.82
N ALA A 271 -16.32 -17.35 11.30
CA ALA A 271 -16.47 -15.92 11.52
C ALA A 271 -16.58 -15.53 13.00
N LYS A 272 -17.22 -16.37 13.82
CA LYS A 272 -17.37 -16.15 15.26
C LYS A 272 -16.02 -16.22 15.97
N THR A 273 -15.24 -17.27 15.71
CA THR A 273 -13.90 -17.43 16.29
C THR A 273 -12.97 -16.29 15.87
N ARG A 274 -13.00 -15.86 14.60
CA ARG A 274 -12.22 -14.71 14.15
C ARG A 274 -12.58 -13.43 14.90
N ALA A 275 -13.86 -13.15 15.04
CA ALA A 275 -14.35 -11.97 15.77
C ALA A 275 -13.94 -12.03 17.26
N GLU A 276 -14.10 -13.17 17.91
CA GLU A 276 -13.71 -13.37 19.30
C GLU A 276 -12.21 -13.20 19.51
N ASN A 277 -11.38 -13.79 18.65
CA ASN A 277 -9.92 -13.66 18.74
C ASN A 277 -9.45 -12.22 18.53
N GLN A 278 -10.06 -11.53 17.57
CA GLN A 278 -9.80 -10.12 17.35
C GLN A 278 -10.17 -9.26 18.56
N ASP A 279 -11.36 -9.49 19.14
CA ASP A 279 -11.82 -8.75 20.31
C ASP A 279 -10.92 -8.99 21.52
N ARG A 280 -10.49 -10.22 21.76
CA ARG A 280 -9.57 -10.56 22.84
C ARG A 280 -8.21 -9.86 22.68
N PHE A 281 -7.73 -9.71 21.46
CA PHE A 281 -6.52 -8.93 21.18
C PHE A 281 -6.73 -7.44 21.43
N LEU A 282 -7.84 -6.87 20.96
CA LEU A 282 -8.17 -5.45 21.17
C LEU A 282 -8.39 -5.12 22.65
N MET A 283 -8.98 -6.03 23.41
CA MET A 283 -9.26 -5.87 24.85
C MET A 283 -8.09 -6.27 25.75
N GLU A 284 -6.93 -6.57 25.17
CA GLU A 284 -5.70 -6.96 25.87
C GLU A 284 -5.76 -8.27 26.68
N ASP A 285 -6.75 -9.12 26.38
CA ASP A 285 -6.81 -10.46 26.94
C ASP A 285 -5.69 -11.37 26.44
N VAL A 286 -5.16 -11.07 25.26
CA VAL A 286 -3.97 -11.69 24.68
C VAL A 286 -2.98 -10.62 24.23
N GLU A 287 -1.68 -10.90 24.34
CA GLU A 287 -0.61 -9.99 23.97
C GLU A 287 -0.30 -10.02 22.48
N VAL A 288 -0.44 -11.19 21.86
CA VAL A 288 0.00 -11.45 20.50
C VAL A 288 -1.11 -12.08 19.69
N ILE A 289 -1.29 -11.58 18.46
CA ILE A 289 -2.08 -12.27 17.45
C ILE A 289 -1.15 -12.75 16.35
N VAL A 290 -1.32 -14.01 15.95
CA VAL A 290 -0.58 -14.63 14.83
C VAL A 290 -1.54 -14.76 13.67
N ALA A 291 -1.23 -14.14 12.54
CA ALA A 291 -2.19 -13.97 11.47
C ALA A 291 -1.60 -14.18 10.07
N THR A 292 -2.47 -14.51 9.13
CA THR A 292 -2.21 -14.30 7.70
C THR A 292 -2.55 -12.85 7.33
N ILE A 293 -2.26 -12.45 6.09
CA ILE A 293 -2.53 -11.10 5.58
C ILE A 293 -4.00 -10.67 5.65
N ALA A 294 -4.94 -11.62 5.81
CA ALA A 294 -6.37 -11.33 5.99
C ALA A 294 -6.67 -10.56 7.29
N PHE A 295 -5.74 -10.61 8.26
CA PHE A 295 -5.88 -9.86 9.50
C PHE A 295 -5.56 -8.40 9.28
N GLY A 296 -6.49 -7.55 9.64
CA GLY A 296 -6.18 -6.15 9.80
C GLY A 296 -6.98 -5.17 8.99
N MET A 297 -7.82 -5.58 8.08
CA MET A 297 -8.77 -4.64 7.48
C MET A 297 -9.76 -4.18 8.56
N GLY A 298 -9.62 -2.91 8.97
CA GLY A 298 -10.49 -2.31 9.97
C GLY A 298 -10.06 -2.44 11.43
N ILE A 299 -8.89 -3.02 11.72
CA ILE A 299 -8.37 -3.09 13.08
C ILE A 299 -7.57 -1.83 13.41
N ASP A 300 -8.00 -1.13 14.44
CA ASP A 300 -7.35 0.07 14.95
C ASP A 300 -7.00 -0.10 16.43
N LYS A 301 -5.90 -0.80 16.68
CA LYS A 301 -5.30 -0.89 18.03
C LYS A 301 -4.11 0.06 18.05
N PRO A 302 -4.16 1.16 18.84
CA PRO A 302 -3.15 2.22 18.78
C PRO A 302 -1.78 1.83 19.35
N ASP A 303 -1.74 0.89 20.27
CA ASP A 303 -0.57 0.55 21.09
C ASP A 303 0.13 -0.76 20.69
N VAL A 304 0.08 -1.13 19.42
CA VAL A 304 0.87 -2.25 18.90
C VAL A 304 2.35 -1.87 18.92
N ARG A 305 3.13 -2.61 19.69
CA ARG A 305 4.57 -2.32 19.90
C ARG A 305 5.50 -3.04 18.97
N PHE A 306 5.03 -4.11 18.34
CA PHE A 306 5.82 -4.81 17.33
C PHE A 306 4.95 -5.47 16.27
N VAL A 307 5.47 -5.51 15.06
CA VAL A 307 4.97 -6.32 13.95
C VAL A 307 6.11 -7.17 13.44
N ILE A 308 5.94 -8.48 13.50
CA ILE A 308 6.94 -9.46 13.05
C ILE A 308 6.41 -10.17 11.82
N HIS A 309 7.19 -10.19 10.75
CA HIS A 309 6.95 -11.03 9.59
C HIS A 309 7.79 -12.31 9.71
N TYR A 310 7.13 -13.41 10.00
CA TYR A 310 7.75 -14.75 9.98
C TYR A 310 8.20 -15.11 8.57
N ASP A 311 7.38 -14.76 7.60
CA ASP A 311 7.66 -14.88 6.18
C ASP A 311 7.68 -13.49 5.54
N ILE A 312 8.54 -13.32 4.54
CA ILE A 312 8.61 -12.07 3.79
C ILE A 312 7.30 -11.84 3.02
N PRO A 313 6.74 -10.63 3.02
CA PRO A 313 5.54 -10.32 2.25
C PRO A 313 5.78 -10.35 0.74
N LYS A 314 4.70 -10.49 -0.02
CA LYS A 314 4.73 -10.58 -1.49
C LYS A 314 5.07 -9.26 -2.17
N SER A 315 4.86 -8.14 -1.49
CA SER A 315 5.06 -6.81 -2.02
C SER A 315 5.46 -5.82 -0.93
N ILE A 316 6.12 -4.76 -1.32
CA ILE A 316 6.47 -3.64 -0.42
C ILE A 316 5.19 -2.91 0.05
N GLU A 317 4.17 -2.78 -0.79
CA GLU A 317 2.90 -2.18 -0.39
C GLU A 317 2.23 -2.98 0.74
N GLY A 318 2.16 -4.29 0.60
CA GLY A 318 1.66 -5.17 1.66
C GLY A 318 2.47 -5.04 2.94
N TYR A 319 3.80 -5.05 2.82
CA TYR A 319 4.72 -4.83 3.94
C TYR A 319 4.45 -3.49 4.65
N TYR A 320 4.31 -2.41 3.89
CA TYR A 320 4.02 -1.09 4.45
C TYR A 320 2.69 -1.05 5.19
N GLN A 321 1.64 -1.64 4.65
CA GLN A 321 0.33 -1.71 5.29
C GLN A 321 0.37 -2.54 6.58
N GLU A 322 1.04 -3.67 6.55
CA GLU A 322 1.14 -4.56 7.70
C GLU A 322 2.00 -3.94 8.81
N THR A 323 3.16 -3.37 8.49
CA THR A 323 4.00 -2.65 9.46
C THR A 323 3.35 -1.36 9.94
N GLY A 324 2.52 -0.74 9.10
CA GLY A 324 1.78 0.48 9.43
C GLY A 324 0.78 0.31 10.58
N ARG A 325 0.49 -0.92 11.00
CA ARG A 325 -0.34 -1.21 12.18
C ARG A 325 0.39 -0.97 13.48
N ALA A 326 1.71 -0.94 13.44
CA ALA A 326 2.54 -0.66 14.62
C ALA A 326 2.53 0.82 14.99
N GLY A 327 2.55 1.12 16.28
CA GLY A 327 2.79 2.46 16.78
C GLY A 327 1.85 3.56 16.28
N ARG A 328 0.57 3.27 16.09
CA ARG A 328 -0.41 4.27 15.64
C ARG A 328 -0.65 5.39 16.63
N ASP A 329 -0.31 5.16 17.89
CA ASP A 329 -0.33 6.17 18.96
C ASP A 329 0.84 7.16 18.89
N GLY A 330 1.77 7.00 17.95
CA GLY A 330 2.97 7.82 17.82
C GLY A 330 4.15 7.38 18.68
N GLU A 331 3.94 6.41 19.57
CA GLU A 331 5.01 5.84 20.39
C GLU A 331 5.85 4.85 19.59
N ASN A 332 7.08 4.61 20.04
CA ASN A 332 8.02 3.73 19.35
C ASN A 332 7.47 2.31 19.20
N ALA A 333 7.68 1.74 18.03
CA ALA A 333 7.37 0.36 17.72
C ALA A 333 8.42 -0.24 16.78
N GLU A 334 8.53 -1.55 16.79
CA GLU A 334 9.51 -2.29 16.02
C GLU A 334 8.87 -3.17 14.95
N CYS A 335 9.44 -3.15 13.75
CA CYS A 335 9.01 -3.96 12.62
C CYS A 335 10.17 -4.86 12.22
N ILE A 336 10.01 -6.18 12.46
CA ILE A 336 11.06 -7.18 12.25
C ILE A 336 10.59 -8.18 11.21
N THR A 337 11.41 -8.41 10.17
CA THR A 337 11.13 -9.37 9.11
C THR A 337 12.20 -10.43 9.08
N PHE A 338 11.80 -11.69 9.07
CA PHE A 338 12.69 -12.81 8.80
C PHE A 338 12.75 -13.10 7.31
N TYR A 339 13.96 -13.17 6.78
CA TYR A 339 14.19 -13.35 5.35
C TYR A 339 15.03 -14.57 5.07
N SER A 340 14.58 -15.38 4.11
CA SER A 340 15.33 -16.45 3.49
C SER A 340 14.99 -16.53 2.00
N TYR A 341 15.99 -16.70 1.15
CA TYR A 341 15.76 -16.86 -0.28
C TYR A 341 14.91 -18.11 -0.60
N LYS A 342 14.90 -19.10 0.28
CA LYS A 342 14.01 -20.27 0.14
C LYS A 342 12.53 -19.90 0.14
N ASP A 343 12.16 -18.85 0.86
CA ASP A 343 10.78 -18.37 0.89
C ASP A 343 10.36 -17.73 -0.43
N ILE A 344 11.29 -17.13 -1.15
CA ILE A 344 11.05 -16.57 -2.49
C ILE A 344 10.60 -17.66 -3.46
N ARG A 345 11.26 -18.81 -3.43
CA ARG A 345 10.87 -19.96 -4.25
C ARG A 345 9.47 -20.48 -3.93
N LYS A 346 9.07 -20.45 -2.65
CA LYS A 346 7.71 -20.80 -2.23
C LYS A 346 6.69 -19.82 -2.79
N LEU A 347 6.97 -18.52 -2.70
CA LEU A 347 6.10 -17.47 -3.22
C LEU A 347 5.97 -17.55 -4.74
N GLU A 348 7.03 -17.84 -5.46
CA GLU A 348 6.99 -18.06 -6.92
C GLU A 348 6.08 -19.25 -7.28
N LYS A 349 6.09 -20.32 -6.51
CA LYS A 349 5.20 -21.48 -6.72
C LYS A 349 3.74 -21.13 -6.56
N PHE A 350 3.38 -20.22 -5.65
CA PHE A 350 2.00 -19.77 -5.48
C PHE A 350 1.46 -18.97 -6.67
N MET A 351 2.35 -18.43 -7.49
CA MET A 351 1.97 -17.71 -8.71
C MET A 351 1.75 -18.64 -9.90
N GLN A 352 2.23 -19.88 -9.84
CA GLN A 352 2.00 -20.87 -10.90
C GLN A 352 0.49 -21.17 -11.05
N GLY A 353 0.04 -21.25 -12.29
CA GLY A 353 -1.38 -21.46 -12.59
C GLY A 353 -2.21 -20.19 -12.76
N LYS A 354 -1.65 -19.02 -12.44
CA LYS A 354 -2.27 -17.73 -12.76
C LYS A 354 -1.99 -17.33 -14.22
N PRO A 355 -2.78 -16.39 -14.79
CA PRO A 355 -2.46 -15.82 -16.10
C PRO A 355 -1.03 -15.29 -16.17
N VAL A 356 -0.39 -15.40 -17.33
CA VAL A 356 1.02 -15.03 -17.53
C VAL A 356 1.29 -13.57 -17.14
N SER A 357 0.38 -12.66 -17.45
CA SER A 357 0.48 -11.25 -17.07
C SER A 357 0.50 -11.04 -15.56
N GLU A 358 -0.34 -11.76 -14.82
CA GLU A 358 -0.37 -11.71 -13.35
C GLU A 358 0.90 -12.31 -12.72
N GLN A 359 1.43 -13.37 -13.30
CA GLN A 359 2.69 -13.98 -12.85
C GLN A 359 3.86 -13.00 -13.01
N GLU A 360 3.92 -12.28 -14.13
CA GLU A 360 4.98 -11.31 -14.40
C GLU A 360 4.94 -10.14 -13.43
N ILE A 361 3.75 -9.56 -13.20
CA ILE A 361 3.54 -8.48 -12.23
C ILE A 361 3.90 -8.95 -10.82
N GLY A 362 3.40 -10.11 -10.40
CA GLY A 362 3.68 -10.67 -9.08
C GLY A 362 5.17 -10.92 -8.86
N ARG A 363 5.88 -11.38 -9.89
CA ARG A 363 7.33 -11.55 -9.84
C ARG A 363 8.07 -10.24 -9.65
N GLN A 364 7.69 -9.18 -10.38
CA GLN A 364 8.29 -7.86 -10.23
C GLN A 364 8.08 -7.28 -8.82
N LEU A 365 6.87 -7.38 -8.29
CA LEU A 365 6.57 -6.94 -6.93
C LEU A 365 7.40 -7.72 -5.90
N LEU A 366 7.54 -9.02 -6.10
CA LEU A 366 8.37 -9.87 -5.24
C LEU A 366 9.85 -9.49 -5.31
N MET A 367 10.37 -9.19 -6.51
CA MET A 367 11.77 -8.77 -6.69
C MET A 367 12.05 -7.43 -6.01
N ASP A 368 11.10 -6.50 -5.99
CA ASP A 368 11.22 -5.26 -5.23
C ASP A 368 11.35 -5.55 -3.72
N THR A 369 10.60 -6.51 -3.21
CA THR A 369 10.69 -6.95 -1.81
C THR A 369 12.05 -7.60 -1.51
N VAL A 370 12.54 -8.43 -2.40
CA VAL A 370 13.89 -9.04 -2.30
C VAL A 370 14.98 -7.96 -2.27
N ALA A 371 14.89 -6.97 -3.17
CA ALA A 371 15.84 -5.87 -3.20
C ALA A 371 15.87 -5.10 -1.86
N TYR A 372 14.69 -4.85 -1.28
CA TYR A 372 14.58 -4.26 0.05
C TYR A 372 15.21 -5.13 1.13
N ALA A 373 14.90 -6.44 1.16
CA ALA A 373 15.37 -7.36 2.19
C ALA A 373 16.89 -7.59 2.16
N GLU A 374 17.46 -7.67 0.97
CA GLU A 374 18.89 -7.96 0.78
C GLU A 374 19.78 -6.72 0.82
N SER A 375 19.20 -5.52 0.77
CA SER A 375 19.96 -4.27 0.73
C SER A 375 20.58 -3.91 2.08
N SER A 376 21.75 -3.27 2.01
CA SER A 376 22.43 -2.64 3.15
C SER A 376 22.20 -1.14 3.25
N MET A 377 21.34 -0.58 2.39
CA MET A 377 20.93 0.82 2.43
C MET A 377 19.91 1.10 3.54
N CYS A 378 19.73 2.37 3.89
CA CYS A 378 18.71 2.79 4.84
C CYS A 378 17.33 2.23 4.46
N ARG A 379 16.72 1.45 5.35
CA ARG A 379 15.41 0.83 5.16
C ARG A 379 14.33 1.86 4.90
N ARG A 380 14.33 2.93 5.67
CA ARG A 380 13.38 4.03 5.57
C ARG A 380 13.48 4.75 4.23
N ARG A 381 14.69 5.08 3.80
CA ARG A 381 14.93 5.73 2.52
C ARG A 381 14.43 4.90 1.34
N MET A 382 14.72 3.59 1.36
CA MET A 382 14.21 2.67 0.33
C MET A 382 12.70 2.58 0.32
N LEU A 383 12.09 2.46 1.49
CA LEU A 383 10.64 2.34 1.62
C LEU A 383 9.94 3.61 1.10
N LEU A 384 10.40 4.78 1.51
CA LEU A 384 9.84 6.04 1.05
C LEU A 384 10.05 6.27 -0.45
N ASN A 385 11.23 5.95 -0.96
CA ASN A 385 11.52 6.06 -2.39
C ASN A 385 10.62 5.14 -3.23
N TYR A 386 10.32 3.96 -2.74
CA TYR A 386 9.39 3.03 -3.40
C TYR A 386 8.02 3.69 -3.64
N PHE A 387 7.56 4.52 -2.71
CA PHE A 387 6.32 5.28 -2.83
C PHE A 387 6.49 6.65 -3.50
N GLY A 388 7.67 6.94 -4.04
CA GLY A 388 7.94 8.19 -4.74
C GLY A 388 8.27 9.38 -3.83
N GLU A 389 8.58 9.13 -2.56
CA GLU A 389 8.95 10.15 -1.58
C GLU A 389 10.46 10.13 -1.31
N ASP A 390 11.08 11.29 -1.35
CA ASP A 390 12.48 11.43 -1.01
C ASP A 390 12.67 11.56 0.51
N TYR A 391 13.71 10.89 1.01
CA TYR A 391 14.15 11.04 2.38
C TYR A 391 15.49 11.77 2.41
N PRO A 392 15.55 12.99 3.00
CA PRO A 392 16.70 13.88 2.83
C PRO A 392 17.95 13.49 3.64
N LYS A 393 17.82 12.52 4.57
CA LYS A 393 18.92 12.08 5.42
C LYS A 393 19.53 10.78 4.89
N ASP A 394 20.84 10.65 4.97
CA ASP A 394 21.55 9.42 4.63
C ASP A 394 21.40 8.34 5.71
N ASN A 395 21.21 8.76 6.96
CA ASN A 395 21.05 7.89 8.11
C ASN A 395 19.77 8.27 8.86
N CYS A 396 18.83 7.32 8.98
CA CYS A 396 17.58 7.59 9.69
C CYS A 396 17.67 7.40 11.22
N GLY A 397 18.76 6.80 11.71
CA GLY A 397 18.97 6.53 13.13
C GLY A 397 18.05 5.46 13.73
N LEU A 398 17.14 4.87 12.94
CA LEU A 398 16.10 3.95 13.43
C LEU A 398 15.81 2.82 12.42
N CYS A 399 16.85 2.19 11.91
CA CYS A 399 16.79 0.93 11.17
C CYS A 399 18.10 0.13 11.39
N ASP A 400 18.05 -1.16 11.14
CA ASP A 400 19.21 -2.04 11.33
C ASP A 400 20.43 -1.60 10.50
N ASN A 401 20.22 -1.22 9.25
CA ASN A 401 21.29 -0.79 8.36
C ASN A 401 21.93 0.53 8.79
N CYS A 402 21.16 1.49 9.30
CA CYS A 402 21.69 2.76 9.79
C CYS A 402 22.42 2.61 11.14
N LEU A 403 21.92 1.73 12.02
CA LEU A 403 22.56 1.45 13.31
C LEU A 403 23.83 0.60 13.18
N ASN A 404 23.92 -0.21 12.13
CA ASN A 404 25.09 -1.04 11.81
C ASN A 404 25.51 -0.77 10.36
N PRO A 405 26.06 0.41 10.07
CA PRO A 405 26.36 0.82 8.70
C PRO A 405 27.41 -0.12 8.08
N LYS A 406 27.21 -0.43 6.80
CA LYS A 406 28.13 -1.22 6.01
C LYS A 406 29.21 -0.32 5.40
N ALA A 407 30.29 -0.97 4.95
CA ALA A 407 31.35 -0.29 4.21
C ALA A 407 30.78 0.41 2.96
N THR A 408 31.36 1.54 2.63
CA THR A 408 31.04 2.28 1.42
C THR A 408 32.27 2.37 0.51
N PHE A 409 32.03 2.55 -0.77
CA PHE A 409 33.08 2.75 -1.76
C PHE A 409 32.73 3.90 -2.70
N ASP A 410 33.75 4.47 -3.37
CA ASP A 410 33.49 5.43 -4.45
C ASP A 410 32.99 4.69 -5.69
N GLY A 411 31.70 4.76 -5.92
CA GLY A 411 31.01 4.07 -7.01
C GLY A 411 30.99 4.82 -8.33
N ARG A 412 31.84 5.81 -8.50
CA ARG A 412 31.90 6.66 -9.71
C ARG A 412 32.06 5.84 -10.99
N LYS A 413 33.02 4.92 -11.01
CA LYS A 413 33.29 4.05 -12.17
C LYS A 413 32.15 3.12 -12.47
N GLU A 414 31.62 2.50 -11.44
CA GLU A 414 30.53 1.51 -11.54
C GLU A 414 29.26 2.18 -12.04
N MET A 415 28.93 3.36 -11.52
CA MET A 415 27.76 4.10 -11.97
C MET A 415 27.89 4.61 -13.39
N CYS A 416 29.06 5.09 -13.77
CA CYS A 416 29.34 5.46 -15.18
C CYS A 416 29.13 4.29 -16.12
N LEU A 417 29.57 3.09 -15.72
CA LEU A 417 29.42 1.86 -16.51
C LEU A 417 27.94 1.51 -16.69
N VAL A 418 27.15 1.57 -15.63
CA VAL A 418 25.70 1.36 -15.68
C VAL A 418 25.02 2.36 -16.63
N ILE A 419 25.30 3.63 -16.49
CA ILE A 419 24.71 4.68 -17.33
C ILE A 419 25.08 4.50 -18.79
N ARG A 420 26.34 4.19 -19.08
CA ARG A 420 26.80 3.88 -20.46
C ARG A 420 26.05 2.70 -21.05
N LEU A 421 25.84 1.64 -20.27
CA LEU A 421 25.08 0.47 -20.72
C LEU A 421 23.65 0.86 -21.08
N VAL A 422 22.95 1.54 -20.20
CA VAL A 422 21.57 1.96 -20.45
C VAL A 422 21.45 2.81 -21.73
N ARG A 423 22.39 3.73 -21.92
CA ARG A 423 22.45 4.57 -23.13
C ARG A 423 22.81 3.80 -24.41
N SER A 424 23.62 2.77 -24.32
CA SER A 424 24.13 2.03 -25.48
C SER A 424 23.11 1.05 -26.05
N LEU A 425 22.17 0.61 -25.23
CA LEU A 425 21.13 -0.33 -25.67
C LEU A 425 20.04 0.40 -26.45
N PRO A 426 19.60 -0.14 -27.59
CA PRO A 426 18.54 0.51 -28.39
C PRO A 426 17.18 0.52 -27.72
N GLU A 427 16.94 -0.40 -26.81
CA GLU A 427 15.71 -0.54 -26.04
C GLU A 427 16.00 -0.44 -24.55
N HIS A 428 14.96 -0.25 -23.73
CA HIS A 428 15.10 -0.20 -22.28
C HIS A 428 14.82 -1.57 -21.66
N PHE A 429 15.50 -1.86 -20.56
CA PHE A 429 15.45 -3.16 -19.89
C PHE A 429 15.33 -3.01 -18.37
N LYS A 430 14.93 -4.10 -17.74
CA LYS A 430 14.80 -4.18 -16.28
C LYS A 430 16.18 -4.35 -15.60
N ILE A 431 16.22 -4.11 -14.30
CA ILE A 431 17.45 -4.19 -13.50
C ILE A 431 18.20 -5.50 -13.68
N GLU A 432 17.49 -6.63 -13.60
CA GLU A 432 18.12 -7.96 -13.72
C GLU A 432 18.80 -8.17 -15.07
N HIS A 433 18.20 -7.71 -16.14
CA HIS A 433 18.78 -7.82 -17.47
C HIS A 433 20.05 -7.00 -17.59
N LEU A 434 20.00 -5.74 -17.16
CA LEU A 434 21.18 -4.84 -17.17
C LEU A 434 22.31 -5.39 -16.32
N ALA A 435 21.99 -5.88 -15.12
CA ALA A 435 22.96 -6.49 -14.23
C ALA A 435 23.58 -7.75 -14.83
N SER A 436 22.79 -8.58 -15.51
CA SER A 436 23.27 -9.78 -16.20
C SER A 436 24.23 -9.46 -17.33
N VAL A 437 23.95 -8.41 -18.11
CA VAL A 437 24.84 -7.93 -19.18
C VAL A 437 26.19 -7.50 -18.59
N LEU A 438 26.18 -6.71 -17.52
CA LEU A 438 27.41 -6.25 -16.85
C LEU A 438 28.21 -7.40 -16.24
N ALA A 439 27.54 -8.32 -15.59
CA ALA A 439 28.18 -9.49 -14.99
C ALA A 439 28.66 -10.53 -16.01
N GLY A 440 28.26 -10.42 -17.27
CA GLY A 440 28.62 -11.38 -18.31
C GLY A 440 27.86 -12.71 -18.20
N GLN A 441 26.68 -12.70 -17.57
CA GLN A 441 25.82 -13.87 -17.46
C GLN A 441 24.84 -13.93 -18.62
N SER A 442 24.96 -14.95 -19.47
CA SER A 442 24.08 -15.12 -20.62
C SER A 442 22.72 -15.67 -20.19
N THR A 443 21.66 -14.98 -20.58
CA THR A 443 20.27 -15.40 -20.40
C THR A 443 19.60 -15.61 -21.77
N ALA A 444 18.43 -16.23 -21.79
CA ALA A 444 17.66 -16.39 -23.02
C ALA A 444 17.34 -15.02 -23.66
N MET A 445 17.01 -14.03 -22.86
CA MET A 445 16.73 -12.65 -23.31
C MET A 445 17.98 -11.98 -23.88
N ILE A 446 19.14 -12.12 -23.24
CA ILE A 446 20.42 -11.60 -23.74
C ILE A 446 20.75 -12.19 -25.11
N LYS A 447 20.59 -13.51 -25.28
CA LYS A 447 20.80 -14.19 -26.57
C LYS A 447 19.82 -13.72 -27.64
N SER A 448 18.55 -13.56 -27.27
CA SER A 448 17.49 -13.09 -28.18
C SER A 448 17.79 -11.69 -28.73
N TYR A 449 18.26 -10.78 -27.90
CA TYR A 449 18.63 -9.42 -28.31
C TYR A 449 20.08 -9.30 -28.77
N ARG A 450 20.85 -10.38 -28.73
CA ARG A 450 22.30 -10.41 -29.06
C ARG A 450 23.14 -9.46 -28.23
N HIS A 451 22.75 -9.22 -26.98
CA HIS A 451 23.48 -8.34 -26.07
C HIS A 451 24.81 -8.94 -25.62
N ASP A 452 25.02 -10.25 -25.75
CA ASP A 452 26.30 -10.92 -25.57
C ASP A 452 27.37 -10.49 -26.57
N THR A 453 26.99 -9.85 -27.67
CA THR A 453 27.90 -9.27 -28.67
C THR A 453 28.21 -7.79 -28.44
N PHE A 454 27.54 -7.13 -27.49
CA PHE A 454 27.79 -5.73 -27.17
C PHE A 454 29.13 -5.54 -26.46
N PRO A 455 29.85 -4.43 -26.71
CA PRO A 455 31.15 -4.17 -26.09
C PRO A 455 31.12 -4.15 -24.55
N LEU A 456 30.00 -3.77 -23.95
CA LEU A 456 29.85 -3.69 -22.50
C LEU A 456 29.40 -5.00 -21.86
N PHE A 457 29.11 -6.04 -22.65
CA PHE A 457 28.82 -7.36 -22.09
C PHE A 457 30.03 -7.92 -21.34
N GLY A 458 29.81 -8.28 -20.08
CA GLY A 458 30.87 -8.79 -19.24
C GLY A 458 31.87 -7.73 -18.76
N SER A 459 31.63 -6.44 -19.06
CA SER A 459 32.53 -5.35 -18.65
C SER A 459 32.61 -5.19 -17.13
N GLY A 460 31.65 -5.69 -16.39
CA GLY A 460 31.64 -5.75 -14.94
C GLY A 460 31.75 -7.15 -14.36
N ALA A 461 32.35 -8.12 -15.11
CA ALA A 461 32.43 -9.51 -14.70
C ALA A 461 33.27 -9.78 -13.43
N GLY A 462 34.03 -8.78 -12.96
CA GLY A 462 34.71 -8.83 -11.66
C GLY A 462 33.76 -8.75 -10.45
N HIS A 463 32.50 -8.46 -10.68
CA HIS A 463 31.45 -8.37 -9.63
C HIS A 463 30.28 -9.28 -9.98
N SER A 464 29.53 -9.67 -8.93
CA SER A 464 28.38 -10.56 -9.05
C SER A 464 27.17 -9.85 -9.66
N LEU A 465 26.18 -10.63 -10.10
CA LEU A 465 24.86 -10.12 -10.50
C LEU A 465 24.24 -9.27 -9.38
N LYS A 466 24.30 -9.75 -8.14
CA LYS A 466 23.77 -9.08 -6.96
C LYS A 466 24.41 -7.69 -6.75
N PHE A 467 25.73 -7.61 -6.93
CA PHE A 467 26.46 -6.35 -6.86
C PHE A 467 25.89 -5.32 -7.86
N TRP A 468 25.74 -5.70 -9.12
CA TRP A 468 25.22 -4.80 -10.15
C TRP A 468 23.75 -4.42 -9.94
N CYS A 469 22.93 -5.33 -9.46
CA CYS A 469 21.57 -5.00 -9.05
C CYS A 469 21.56 -3.93 -7.95
N SER A 470 22.46 -4.07 -6.96
CA SER A 470 22.59 -3.08 -5.89
C SER A 470 23.05 -1.71 -6.42
N VAL A 471 24.04 -1.67 -7.29
CA VAL A 471 24.52 -0.41 -7.91
C VAL A 471 23.38 0.30 -8.67
N ILE A 472 22.60 -0.43 -9.45
CA ILE A 472 21.47 0.13 -10.19
C ILE A 472 20.40 0.66 -9.25
N ASN A 473 20.05 -0.09 -8.20
CA ASN A 473 19.07 0.36 -7.20
C ASN A 473 19.53 1.63 -6.47
N GLN A 474 20.82 1.71 -6.16
CA GLN A 474 21.38 2.94 -5.56
C GLN A 474 21.35 4.12 -6.54
N GLY A 475 21.54 3.86 -7.83
CA GLY A 475 21.37 4.87 -8.87
C GLY A 475 19.95 5.42 -8.94
N LEU A 476 18.95 4.59 -8.71
CA LEU A 476 17.55 5.01 -8.59
C LEU A 476 17.33 5.93 -7.38
N LEU A 477 17.90 5.58 -6.22
CA LEU A 477 17.79 6.41 -5.01
C LEU A 477 18.50 7.76 -5.16
N LEU A 478 19.59 7.80 -5.92
CA LEU A 478 20.34 9.02 -6.21
C LEU A 478 19.75 9.86 -7.36
N HIS A 479 18.66 9.40 -7.96
CA HIS A 479 18.00 10.02 -9.11
C HIS A 479 18.88 10.15 -10.36
N LEU A 480 19.92 9.33 -10.47
CA LEU A 480 20.74 9.20 -11.68
C LEU A 480 20.07 8.32 -12.72
N LEU A 481 19.23 7.42 -12.25
CA LEU A 481 18.38 6.52 -13.02
C LEU A 481 16.93 6.68 -12.56
N GLU A 482 16.00 6.29 -13.42
CA GLU A 482 14.57 6.21 -13.08
C GLU A 482 13.94 4.97 -13.68
N LYS A 483 12.88 4.48 -13.02
CA LYS A 483 12.01 3.42 -13.56
C LYS A 483 10.86 4.06 -14.30
N GLU A 484 10.56 3.55 -15.48
CA GLU A 484 9.37 3.99 -16.18
C GLU A 484 8.09 3.56 -15.46
N ILE A 485 7.13 4.50 -15.38
CA ILE A 485 5.87 4.28 -14.68
C ILE A 485 4.92 3.37 -15.48
N GLU A 486 4.77 3.60 -16.78
CA GLU A 486 3.78 2.86 -17.59
C GLU A 486 4.20 1.42 -17.90
N THR A 487 5.46 1.20 -18.23
CA THR A 487 6.03 -0.12 -18.52
C THR A 487 6.81 -0.71 -17.35
N TYR A 488 6.40 -0.45 -16.18
CA TYR A 488 7.02 -0.72 -14.90
C TYR A 488 8.30 -1.56 -14.92
N GLY A 489 9.37 -0.98 -14.40
CA GLY A 489 10.66 -1.66 -14.19
C GLY A 489 11.69 -1.42 -15.28
N LEU A 490 11.34 -0.81 -16.40
CA LEU A 490 12.34 -0.41 -17.39
C LEU A 490 13.16 0.78 -16.87
N ILE A 491 14.47 0.71 -17.07
CA ILE A 491 15.42 1.68 -16.52
C ILE A 491 15.82 2.71 -17.57
N TYR A 492 15.72 3.97 -17.19
CA TYR A 492 16.10 5.14 -18.00
C TYR A 492 17.16 5.95 -17.26
N VAL A 493 17.99 6.67 -18.04
CA VAL A 493 18.93 7.64 -17.48
C VAL A 493 18.23 8.98 -17.33
N THR A 494 18.32 9.59 -16.16
CA THR A 494 17.79 10.92 -15.91
C THR A 494 18.73 12.00 -16.46
N ARG A 495 18.26 13.24 -16.53
CA ARG A 495 19.14 14.37 -16.87
C ARG A 495 20.31 14.47 -15.89
N LYS A 496 20.06 14.28 -14.60
CA LYS A 496 21.11 14.23 -13.58
C LYS A 496 22.13 13.11 -13.86
N GLY A 497 21.66 11.95 -14.32
CA GLY A 497 22.53 10.85 -14.75
C GLY A 497 23.38 11.17 -15.96
N GLU A 498 22.82 11.86 -16.96
CA GLU A 498 23.56 12.35 -18.14
C GLU A 498 24.63 13.35 -17.74
N ASP A 499 24.31 14.30 -16.87
CA ASP A 499 25.27 15.28 -16.34
C ASP A 499 26.37 14.61 -15.53
N PHE A 500 26.03 13.61 -14.73
CA PHE A 500 27.01 12.79 -13.99
C PHE A 500 27.98 12.08 -14.94
N LEU A 501 27.48 11.47 -16.01
CA LEU A 501 28.34 10.79 -17.00
C LEU A 501 29.27 11.76 -17.70
N SER A 502 28.80 12.98 -18.01
CA SER A 502 29.61 14.00 -18.66
C SER A 502 30.74 14.56 -17.77
N SER A 503 30.46 14.69 -16.48
CA SER A 503 31.40 15.17 -15.46
C SER A 503 31.27 14.38 -14.16
N PRO A 504 31.83 13.16 -14.12
CA PRO A 504 31.68 12.29 -12.96
C PRO A 504 32.29 12.88 -11.69
N TYR A 505 31.55 12.74 -10.60
CA TYR A 505 32.00 13.13 -9.25
C TYR A 505 31.96 11.93 -8.29
N GLU A 506 32.59 12.06 -7.16
CA GLU A 506 32.59 11.00 -6.14
C GLU A 506 31.16 10.77 -5.60
N ILE A 507 30.72 9.51 -5.64
CA ILE A 507 29.49 9.05 -5.01
C ILE A 507 29.79 7.88 -4.07
N ARG A 508 29.23 7.93 -2.87
CA ARG A 508 29.38 6.85 -1.91
C ARG A 508 28.27 5.84 -2.09
N LEU A 509 28.64 4.67 -2.56
CA LEU A 509 27.75 3.51 -2.66
C LEU A 509 28.02 2.54 -1.52
N VAL A 510 26.97 1.88 -1.05
CA VAL A 510 27.06 0.90 0.03
C VAL A 510 27.42 -0.47 -0.55
N GLU A 511 28.32 -1.18 0.12
CA GLU A 511 28.61 -2.59 -0.19
C GLU A 511 27.57 -3.49 0.47
N ASP A 512 26.84 -4.26 -0.35
CA ASP A 512 25.94 -5.29 0.16
C ASP A 512 26.73 -6.55 0.53
N LYS A 513 26.21 -7.29 1.49
CA LYS A 513 26.78 -8.61 1.84
C LYS A 513 26.63 -9.56 0.63
N ASN A 514 27.72 -10.23 0.29
CA ASN A 514 27.73 -11.33 -0.67
C ASN A 514 26.93 -12.53 -0.18
#